data_84657d5fc4a401189b31ea815242d0e4
#
_entry.id   84657d5fc4a401189b31ea815242d0e4
#
_cell.length_a   1.000
_cell.length_b   1.000
_cell.length_c   1.000
_cell.angle_alpha   90.00
_cell.angle_beta   90.00
_cell.angle_gamma   90.00
#
_symmetry.space_group_name_H-M   'P 1'
#
loop_
_entity.id
_entity.type
_entity.pdbx_description
1 polymer ?
#
loop_
_entity_poly.entity_id
_entity_poly.type
_entity_poly.pdbx_seq_one_letter_code
_entity_poly.pdbx_strand_id
1 'polypeptide(L)'
;HRFLNLTMGDKKVQGIAVGIDLGTTYSCVGVWQHERVEIIANDQGNRTTPSYVAFNDQERLIGDAAKNQVAMNPTNTVFDAKRLIGRRFDDSSVQQDMKHWSFKVIDKGASKPAIQVDYKGETKTFMPEEISSFVLLKMKEIAEAYLSKEVNHAVVTVPAYFNDSQRQATKDAGIISGLNVLRIINEPTAAAIAYGLDKKADGERNILIFDLGGGTFDVSLLTIDDGIFEVKATAGDTHLGGEDFDNRLVAFCVQEFKRKHRKDPTGNPRSLRRLRTACERAKRTLSSATQTTIEVDSLFEGVDFLSSITRAKFEELCSDLFRGTLDPVDRVLRDAKISKGAVHDVVLVGGSTRIPKVQSLLTEFFGGKELNRSINPDEAVAYGAAVQAAILTDAGGAATQDILLLDVPPLSLDIETAGDVMTKLIDRNTTIPCNKSPTLSTYADNQPGGSSRCWRASAP
;
A
#
# COMPACT_ATOMS: atom_id res chain seq x y z
N HIS A 1 -39.34 6.63 -11.31
CA HIS A 1 -38.00 6.98 -11.80
C HIS A 1 -37.71 8.45 -11.50
N ARG A 2 -37.24 8.72 -10.31
CA ARG A 2 -36.56 9.94 -9.92
C ARG A 2 -35.46 9.49 -8.95
N PHE A 3 -34.28 9.31 -9.45
CA PHE A 3 -33.10 9.21 -8.60
C PHE A 3 -32.95 10.54 -7.88
N LEU A 4 -32.89 10.46 -6.56
CA LEU A 4 -32.62 11.58 -5.70
C LEU A 4 -31.28 12.20 -6.09
N ASN A 5 -31.35 13.36 -6.74
CA ASN A 5 -30.25 14.32 -6.71
C ASN A 5 -30.07 14.76 -5.26
N LEU A 6 -29.14 14.13 -4.53
CA LEU A 6 -28.52 14.75 -3.37
C LEU A 6 -27.64 15.88 -3.89
N THR A 7 -28.25 16.99 -4.23
CA THR A 7 -27.56 18.27 -4.36
C THR A 7 -27.21 18.77 -2.96
N MET A 8 -26.13 18.22 -2.38
CA MET A 8 -25.23 19.10 -1.65
C MET A 8 -24.68 20.05 -2.70
N GLY A 9 -24.91 21.35 -2.54
CA GLY A 9 -24.43 22.37 -3.46
C GLY A 9 -22.91 22.22 -3.61
N ASP A 10 -22.51 21.57 -4.68
CA ASP A 10 -21.12 21.35 -5.03
C ASP A 10 -20.49 22.71 -5.35
N LYS A 11 -19.89 23.31 -4.33
CA LYS A 11 -18.84 24.31 -4.61
C LYS A 11 -17.77 23.56 -5.38
N LYS A 12 -17.67 23.80 -6.69
CA LYS A 12 -16.59 23.27 -7.53
C LYS A 12 -15.28 23.47 -6.78
N VAL A 13 -14.55 22.40 -6.58
CA VAL A 13 -13.22 22.46 -5.94
C VAL A 13 -12.32 23.28 -6.84
N GLN A 14 -11.88 24.45 -6.36
CA GLN A 14 -10.97 25.32 -7.12
C GLN A 14 -9.53 25.04 -6.69
N GLY A 15 -8.63 24.90 -7.64
CA GLY A 15 -7.22 24.64 -7.39
C GLY A 15 -6.72 23.38 -8.09
N ILE A 16 -5.42 23.16 -7.97
CA ILE A 16 -4.75 22.00 -8.57
C ILE A 16 -4.89 20.81 -7.64
N ALA A 17 -5.33 19.68 -8.21
CA ALA A 17 -5.40 18.39 -7.52
C ALA A 17 -4.43 17.40 -8.17
N VAL A 18 -3.75 16.63 -7.33
CA VAL A 18 -2.83 15.55 -7.73
C VAL A 18 -3.30 14.20 -7.23
N GLY A 19 -2.88 13.14 -7.90
CA GLY A 19 -3.03 11.78 -7.42
C GLY A 19 -1.73 11.33 -6.75
N ILE A 20 -1.82 10.80 -5.53
CA ILE A 20 -0.66 10.33 -4.78
C ILE A 20 -0.87 8.87 -4.40
N ASP A 21 0.05 8.03 -4.84
CA ASP A 21 0.26 6.70 -4.27
C ASP A 21 1.20 6.84 -3.07
N LEU A 22 0.66 6.68 -1.87
CA LEU A 22 1.45 6.64 -0.64
C LEU A 22 1.85 5.20 -0.33
N GLY A 23 2.90 4.71 -0.98
CA GLY A 23 3.36 3.34 -0.84
C GLY A 23 4.19 3.09 0.44
N THR A 24 4.28 1.82 0.85
CA THR A 24 5.09 1.41 2.01
C THR A 24 6.58 1.72 1.82
N THR A 25 7.10 1.39 0.64
CA THR A 25 8.54 1.56 0.32
C THR A 25 8.82 2.73 -0.59
N TYR A 26 7.93 3.01 -1.54
CA TYR A 26 8.03 4.10 -2.50
C TYR A 26 6.67 4.75 -2.69
N SER A 27 6.67 6.06 -2.86
CA SER A 27 5.50 6.87 -3.19
C SER A 27 5.63 7.46 -4.59
N CYS A 28 4.50 7.75 -5.22
CA CYS A 28 4.45 8.27 -6.58
C CYS A 28 3.38 9.38 -6.66
N VAL A 29 3.63 10.41 -7.46
CA VAL A 29 2.68 11.50 -7.68
C VAL A 29 2.44 11.74 -9.15
N GLY A 30 1.18 11.91 -9.51
CA GLY A 30 0.74 12.22 -10.86
C GLY A 30 -0.25 13.38 -10.91
N VAL A 31 -0.32 14.02 -12.05
CA VAL A 31 -1.26 15.11 -12.32
C VAL A 31 -1.92 14.92 -13.67
N TRP A 32 -3.18 15.34 -13.79
CA TRP A 32 -3.88 15.38 -15.07
C TRP A 32 -3.58 16.70 -15.77
N GLN A 33 -2.95 16.62 -16.94
CA GLN A 33 -2.64 17.78 -17.80
C GLN A 33 -2.72 17.38 -19.27
N HIS A 34 -3.15 18.30 -20.13
CA HIS A 34 -3.18 18.08 -21.59
C HIS A 34 -3.91 16.78 -21.99
N GLU A 35 -5.07 16.52 -21.35
CA GLU A 35 -5.92 15.34 -21.58
C GLU A 35 -5.26 13.98 -21.26
N ARG A 36 -4.21 13.98 -20.44
CA ARG A 36 -3.51 12.76 -19.99
C ARG A 36 -2.96 12.90 -18.59
N VAL A 37 -2.56 11.79 -18.00
CA VAL A 37 -1.83 11.78 -16.73
C VAL A 37 -0.33 11.90 -17.01
N GLU A 38 0.32 12.83 -16.28
CA GLU A 38 1.77 12.93 -16.20
C GLU A 38 2.23 12.46 -14.82
N ILE A 39 3.04 11.42 -14.79
CA ILE A 39 3.74 11.00 -13.57
C ILE A 39 4.97 11.88 -13.39
N ILE A 40 5.05 12.54 -12.24
CA ILE A 40 6.05 13.58 -12.00
C ILE A 40 7.31 12.95 -11.40
N ALA A 41 8.46 13.24 -12.02
CA ALA A 41 9.75 12.84 -11.49
C ALA A 41 10.20 13.78 -10.35
N ASN A 42 10.88 13.21 -9.34
CA ASN A 42 11.47 13.98 -8.25
C ASN A 42 12.75 14.71 -8.68
N ASP A 43 13.39 15.41 -7.74
CA ASP A 43 14.63 16.18 -7.94
C ASP A 43 15.84 15.31 -8.35
N GLN A 44 15.77 13.98 -8.17
CA GLN A 44 16.77 13.02 -8.65
C GLN A 44 16.42 12.41 -10.03
N GLY A 45 15.31 12.84 -10.64
CA GLY A 45 14.82 12.31 -11.90
C GLY A 45 14.07 10.97 -11.77
N ASN A 46 13.81 10.50 -10.56
CA ASN A 46 13.07 9.26 -10.31
C ASN A 46 11.56 9.52 -10.31
N ARG A 47 10.79 8.67 -10.98
CA ARG A 47 9.32 8.76 -11.02
C ARG A 47 8.64 8.20 -9.75
N THR A 48 9.40 7.50 -8.92
CA THR A 48 9.00 7.08 -7.57
C THR A 48 10.00 7.62 -6.56
N THR A 49 9.51 7.96 -5.36
CA THR A 49 10.31 8.54 -4.27
C THR A 49 10.27 7.58 -3.07
N PRO A 50 11.40 7.23 -2.46
CA PRO A 50 11.41 6.39 -1.26
C PRO A 50 10.54 6.99 -0.14
N SER A 51 9.70 6.17 0.50
CA SER A 51 8.88 6.55 1.65
C SER A 51 9.73 6.55 2.94
N TYR A 52 10.80 7.33 2.94
CA TYR A 52 11.82 7.42 3.98
C TYR A 52 11.90 8.82 4.55
N VAL A 53 12.05 8.91 5.87
CA VAL A 53 12.26 10.17 6.59
C VAL A 53 13.42 9.99 7.56
N ALA A 54 14.43 10.83 7.48
CA ALA A 54 15.58 10.80 8.38
C ALA A 54 15.74 12.11 9.14
N PHE A 55 16.23 12.00 10.36
CA PHE A 55 16.43 13.14 11.27
C PHE A 55 17.90 13.19 11.67
N ASN A 56 18.46 14.37 11.70
CA ASN A 56 19.81 14.64 12.18
C ASN A 56 19.84 15.95 12.99
N ASP A 57 21.03 16.38 13.43
CA ASP A 57 21.18 17.59 14.24
C ASP A 57 20.87 18.90 13.48
N GLN A 58 20.81 18.86 12.15
CA GLN A 58 20.62 20.04 11.30
C GLN A 58 19.21 20.09 10.72
N GLU A 59 18.78 18.98 10.11
CA GLU A 59 17.59 18.98 9.27
C GLU A 59 16.83 17.64 9.29
N ARG A 60 15.66 17.66 8.67
CA ARG A 60 14.87 16.47 8.33
C ARG A 60 15.02 16.19 6.84
N LEU A 61 15.46 15.00 6.49
CA LEU A 61 15.60 14.52 5.11
C LEU A 61 14.41 13.65 4.74
N ILE A 62 13.96 13.71 3.48
CA ILE A 62 12.85 12.92 2.98
C ILE A 62 13.21 12.32 1.62
N GLY A 63 12.69 11.13 1.33
CA GLY A 63 12.87 10.47 0.03
C GLY A 63 14.29 9.93 -0.19
N ASP A 64 14.84 10.17 -1.37
CA ASP A 64 16.17 9.67 -1.75
C ASP A 64 17.27 10.16 -0.80
N ALA A 65 17.23 11.41 -0.36
CA ALA A 65 18.18 11.96 0.60
C ALA A 65 18.18 11.20 1.93
N ALA A 66 16.99 10.84 2.44
CA ALA A 66 16.85 10.04 3.65
C ALA A 66 17.34 8.60 3.44
N LYS A 67 16.97 7.97 2.32
CA LYS A 67 17.38 6.59 2.01
C LYS A 67 18.88 6.46 1.81
N ASN A 68 19.52 7.42 1.16
CA ASN A 68 20.95 7.38 0.83
C ASN A 68 21.85 7.41 2.09
N GLN A 69 21.41 8.05 3.17
CA GLN A 69 22.18 8.15 4.42
C GLN A 69 21.80 7.11 5.48
N VAL A 70 20.80 6.24 5.23
CA VAL A 70 20.22 5.32 6.23
C VAL A 70 21.25 4.39 6.88
N ALA A 71 22.28 3.97 6.15
CA ALA A 71 23.34 3.11 6.69
C ALA A 71 24.23 3.83 7.73
N MET A 72 24.34 5.16 7.66
CA MET A 72 25.10 5.98 8.60
C MET A 72 24.27 6.42 9.81
N ASN A 73 22.95 6.53 9.62
CA ASN A 73 22.01 7.00 10.64
C ASN A 73 20.77 6.07 10.74
N PRO A 74 20.96 4.77 11.02
CA PRO A 74 19.86 3.80 10.97
C PRO A 74 18.81 3.99 12.06
N THR A 75 19.19 4.48 13.23
CA THR A 75 18.28 4.65 14.39
C THR A 75 17.36 5.86 14.26
N ASN A 76 17.73 6.86 13.45
CA ASN A 76 16.98 8.08 13.22
C ASN A 76 16.44 8.16 11.76
N THR A 77 16.45 7.06 11.04
CA THR A 77 15.86 6.96 9.70
C THR A 77 14.66 6.04 9.75
N VAL A 78 13.48 6.62 9.50
CA VAL A 78 12.18 5.95 9.57
C VAL A 78 11.74 5.54 8.17
N PHE A 79 11.29 4.31 8.04
CA PHE A 79 10.67 3.72 6.86
C PHE A 79 9.52 2.81 7.29
N ASP A 80 8.75 2.24 6.39
CA ASP A 80 7.61 1.37 6.72
C ASP A 80 6.53 2.03 7.63
N ALA A 81 6.45 3.37 7.67
CA ALA A 81 5.45 4.06 8.50
C ALA A 81 4.01 3.63 8.15
N LYS A 82 3.75 3.21 6.91
CA LYS A 82 2.47 2.65 6.45
C LYS A 82 2.09 1.36 7.18
N ARG A 83 3.05 0.58 7.72
CA ARG A 83 2.80 -0.59 8.56
C ARG A 83 2.43 -0.23 10.01
N LEU A 84 2.62 1.02 10.43
CA LEU A 84 2.25 1.55 11.75
C LEU A 84 0.98 2.38 11.74
N ILE A 85 0.67 3.04 10.61
CA ILE A 85 -0.41 4.02 10.50
C ILE A 85 -1.77 3.40 10.86
N GLY A 86 -2.51 4.04 11.78
CA GLY A 86 -3.82 3.61 12.22
C GLY A 86 -3.88 2.27 12.97
N ARG A 87 -2.70 1.69 13.34
CA ARG A 87 -2.61 0.45 14.11
C ARG A 87 -2.42 0.73 15.61
N ARG A 88 -2.63 -0.31 16.39
CA ARG A 88 -2.32 -0.29 17.83
C ARG A 88 -0.89 -0.77 18.09
N PHE A 89 -0.27 -0.27 19.14
CA PHE A 89 1.08 -0.69 19.53
C PHE A 89 1.14 -2.18 19.90
N ASP A 90 0.09 -2.71 20.53
CA ASP A 90 -0.03 -4.11 20.95
C ASP A 90 -0.47 -5.07 19.82
N ASP A 91 -0.71 -4.60 18.61
CA ASP A 91 -0.97 -5.45 17.46
C ASP A 91 0.20 -6.40 17.20
N SER A 92 -0.10 -7.68 17.00
CA SER A 92 0.91 -8.72 16.79
C SER A 92 1.82 -8.45 15.59
N SER A 93 1.28 -7.88 14.51
CA SER A 93 2.04 -7.47 13.33
C SER A 93 3.04 -6.35 13.66
N VAL A 94 2.63 -5.34 14.44
CA VAL A 94 3.50 -4.26 14.88
C VAL A 94 4.65 -4.80 15.75
N GLN A 95 4.33 -5.70 16.69
CA GLN A 95 5.33 -6.32 17.56
C GLN A 95 6.32 -7.23 16.79
N GLN A 96 5.90 -7.82 15.67
CA GLN A 96 6.78 -8.57 14.78
C GLN A 96 7.69 -7.64 13.98
N ASP A 97 7.15 -6.58 13.40
CA ASP A 97 7.90 -5.61 12.58
C ASP A 97 8.96 -4.86 13.38
N MET A 98 8.69 -4.55 14.65
CA MET A 98 9.65 -3.89 15.56
C MET A 98 10.97 -4.65 15.67
N LYS A 99 11.01 -5.96 15.40
CA LYS A 99 12.24 -6.77 15.40
C LYS A 99 13.14 -6.50 14.17
N HIS A 100 12.58 -5.89 13.13
CA HIS A 100 13.25 -5.63 11.86
C HIS A 100 13.61 -4.15 11.67
N TRP A 101 13.02 -3.25 12.46
CA TRP A 101 13.32 -1.82 12.38
C TRP A 101 14.52 -1.43 13.24
N SER A 102 15.36 -0.56 12.69
CA SER A 102 16.51 0.00 13.41
C SER A 102 16.13 1.20 14.29
N PHE A 103 15.03 1.89 13.96
CA PHE A 103 14.49 3.00 14.76
C PHE A 103 13.61 2.46 15.89
N LYS A 104 13.41 3.28 16.91
CA LYS A 104 12.67 2.88 18.10
C LYS A 104 11.20 3.23 17.97
N VAL A 105 10.32 2.25 18.23
CA VAL A 105 8.88 2.43 18.37
C VAL A 105 8.50 2.25 19.84
N ILE A 106 7.66 3.14 20.35
CA ILE A 106 7.22 3.18 21.76
C ILE A 106 5.70 3.26 21.83
N ASP A 107 5.11 2.84 22.94
CA ASP A 107 3.72 3.14 23.27
C ASP A 107 3.66 4.57 23.88
N LYS A 108 2.97 5.48 23.19
CA LYS A 108 2.72 6.85 23.69
C LYS A 108 1.57 6.92 24.69
N GLY A 109 0.99 5.80 25.03
CA GLY A 109 -0.20 5.65 25.88
C GLY A 109 -1.42 5.24 25.08
N ALA A 110 -2.34 4.51 25.74
CA ALA A 110 -3.55 3.94 25.15
C ALA A 110 -3.24 3.04 23.92
N SER A 111 -2.11 2.33 23.92
CA SER A 111 -1.64 1.47 22.84
C SER A 111 -1.47 2.20 21.50
N LYS A 112 -1.03 3.48 21.53
CA LYS A 112 -0.72 4.25 20.32
C LYS A 112 0.77 4.14 20.00
N PRO A 113 1.15 3.55 18.85
CA PRO A 113 2.55 3.47 18.45
C PRO A 113 3.06 4.86 18.09
N ALA A 114 4.30 5.15 18.52
CA ALA A 114 5.00 6.37 18.15
C ALA A 114 6.48 6.08 17.92
N ILE A 115 7.08 6.83 17.02
CA ILE A 115 8.47 6.69 16.60
C ILE A 115 9.33 7.68 17.38
N GLN A 116 10.37 7.18 18.06
CA GLN A 116 11.31 7.99 18.82
C GLN A 116 12.61 8.12 18.05
N VAL A 117 13.07 9.36 17.85
CA VAL A 117 14.31 9.71 17.13
C VAL A 117 15.03 10.87 17.81
N ASP A 118 16.32 11.00 17.55
CA ASP A 118 17.09 12.17 17.96
C ASP A 118 17.10 13.19 16.80
N TYR A 119 16.65 14.41 17.08
CA TYR A 119 16.51 15.48 16.10
C TYR A 119 16.90 16.83 16.71
N LYS A 120 17.90 17.50 16.12
CA LYS A 120 18.44 18.80 16.59
C LYS A 120 18.89 18.77 18.05
N GLY A 121 19.58 17.69 18.45
CA GLY A 121 20.10 17.51 19.80
C GLY A 121 19.05 17.15 20.85
N GLU A 122 17.81 16.89 20.45
CA GLU A 122 16.72 16.50 21.34
C GLU A 122 16.09 15.17 20.91
N THR A 123 15.69 14.37 21.87
CA THR A 123 14.87 13.17 21.58
C THR A 123 13.42 13.60 21.32
N LYS A 124 12.94 13.36 20.09
CA LYS A 124 11.57 13.68 19.65
C LYS A 124 10.78 12.42 19.36
N THR A 125 9.48 12.56 19.48
CA THR A 125 8.52 11.47 19.23
C THR A 125 7.51 11.92 18.20
N PHE A 126 7.36 11.13 17.14
CA PHE A 126 6.43 11.37 16.04
C PHE A 126 5.40 10.24 15.95
N MET A 127 4.16 10.60 15.64
CA MET A 127 3.12 9.63 15.29
C MET A 127 3.35 9.10 13.86
N PRO A 128 2.86 7.90 13.50
CA PRO A 128 2.96 7.40 12.13
C PRO A 128 2.34 8.34 11.09
N GLU A 129 1.26 9.05 11.46
CA GLU A 129 0.60 10.07 10.64
C GLU A 129 1.53 11.25 10.32
N GLU A 130 2.33 11.69 11.32
CA GLU A 130 3.30 12.77 11.14
C GLU A 130 4.45 12.34 10.21
N ILE A 131 4.95 11.10 10.35
CA ILE A 131 5.96 10.57 9.42
C ILE A 131 5.41 10.46 8.01
N SER A 132 4.19 9.95 7.85
CA SER A 132 3.52 9.84 6.54
C SER A 132 3.23 11.22 5.95
N SER A 133 2.91 12.22 6.78
CA SER A 133 2.69 13.60 6.32
C SER A 133 3.96 14.23 5.72
N PHE A 134 5.15 13.87 6.21
CA PHE A 134 6.41 14.34 5.62
C PHE A 134 6.63 13.78 4.22
N VAL A 135 6.25 12.51 4.00
CA VAL A 135 6.29 11.90 2.67
C VAL A 135 5.29 12.59 1.74
N LEU A 136 4.05 12.82 2.20
CA LEU A 136 3.02 13.53 1.43
C LEU A 136 3.43 14.97 1.13
N LEU A 137 4.08 15.66 2.07
CA LEU A 137 4.65 17.00 1.84
C LEU A 137 5.70 16.97 0.73
N LYS A 138 6.58 15.96 0.71
CA LYS A 138 7.55 15.78 -0.38
C LYS A 138 6.86 15.55 -1.74
N MET A 139 5.78 14.77 -1.79
CA MET A 139 4.98 14.59 -3.01
C MET A 139 4.36 15.92 -3.48
N LYS A 140 3.84 16.71 -2.55
CA LYS A 140 3.34 18.04 -2.81
C LYS A 140 4.43 18.95 -3.38
N GLU A 141 5.59 19.04 -2.73
CA GLU A 141 6.74 19.83 -3.19
C GLU A 141 7.21 19.45 -4.59
N ILE A 142 7.29 18.14 -4.90
CA ILE A 142 7.64 17.62 -6.23
C ILE A 142 6.62 18.11 -7.27
N ALA A 143 5.33 18.04 -6.96
CA ALA A 143 4.27 18.47 -7.85
C ALA A 143 4.29 20.01 -8.04
N GLU A 144 4.47 20.76 -6.98
CA GLU A 144 4.57 22.24 -7.05
C GLU A 144 5.78 22.71 -7.86
N ALA A 145 6.93 22.04 -7.69
CA ALA A 145 8.13 22.34 -8.48
C ALA A 145 7.91 22.08 -9.98
N TYR A 146 7.26 20.98 -10.33
CA TYR A 146 6.93 20.64 -11.72
C TYR A 146 5.91 21.61 -12.33
N LEU A 147 4.85 21.92 -11.59
CA LEU A 147 3.74 22.75 -12.06
C LEU A 147 4.03 24.25 -11.99
N SER A 148 5.04 24.66 -11.23
CA SER A 148 5.31 26.07 -10.87
C SER A 148 4.07 26.77 -10.28
N LYS A 149 3.26 26.03 -9.52
CA LYS A 149 2.01 26.48 -8.92
C LYS A 149 1.77 25.76 -7.61
N GLU A 150 1.02 26.37 -6.70
CA GLU A 150 0.60 25.74 -5.45
C GLU A 150 -0.36 24.57 -5.69
N VAL A 151 -0.14 23.46 -4.98
CA VAL A 151 -0.97 22.26 -4.99
C VAL A 151 -1.73 22.15 -3.68
N ASN A 152 -3.04 22.30 -3.74
CA ASN A 152 -3.90 22.39 -2.55
C ASN A 152 -4.69 21.12 -2.30
N HIS A 153 -4.90 20.27 -3.31
CA HIS A 153 -5.77 19.12 -3.24
C HIS A 153 -5.06 17.84 -3.68
N ALA A 154 -5.47 16.74 -3.07
CA ALA A 154 -4.99 15.42 -3.47
C ALA A 154 -6.08 14.35 -3.37
N VAL A 155 -5.98 13.34 -4.24
CA VAL A 155 -6.52 12.01 -4.03
C VAL A 155 -5.37 11.13 -3.57
N VAL A 156 -5.52 10.48 -2.42
CA VAL A 156 -4.49 9.61 -1.83
C VAL A 156 -4.99 8.17 -1.83
N THR A 157 -4.12 7.23 -2.15
CA THR A 157 -4.48 5.81 -2.21
C THR A 157 -4.12 5.07 -0.92
N VAL A 158 -4.87 4.01 -0.67
CA VAL A 158 -4.66 3.08 0.43
C VAL A 158 -4.89 1.65 -0.04
N PRO A 159 -4.29 0.64 0.58
CA PRO A 159 -4.64 -0.76 0.33
C PRO A 159 -6.14 -1.00 0.51
N ALA A 160 -6.71 -1.89 -0.31
CA ALA A 160 -8.14 -2.18 -0.25
C ALA A 160 -8.54 -2.76 1.12
N TYR A 161 -7.63 -3.50 1.76
CA TYR A 161 -7.85 -4.15 3.06
C TYR A 161 -7.60 -3.23 4.27
N PHE A 162 -7.27 -1.94 4.08
CA PHE A 162 -7.16 -0.99 5.18
C PHE A 162 -8.51 -0.81 5.87
N ASN A 163 -8.50 -0.82 7.20
CA ASN A 163 -9.64 -0.50 8.04
C ASN A 163 -9.88 1.02 8.12
N ASP A 164 -10.98 1.44 8.77
CA ASP A 164 -11.34 2.86 8.88
C ASP A 164 -10.31 3.67 9.65
N SER A 165 -9.70 3.12 10.70
CA SER A 165 -8.67 3.81 11.47
C SER A 165 -7.45 4.12 10.60
N GLN A 166 -7.03 3.17 9.76
CA GLN A 166 -5.91 3.34 8.84
C GLN A 166 -6.24 4.35 7.72
N ARG A 167 -7.46 4.29 7.19
CA ARG A 167 -7.96 5.26 6.18
C ARG A 167 -8.03 6.67 6.74
N GLN A 168 -8.60 6.82 7.94
CA GLN A 168 -8.68 8.12 8.60
C GLN A 168 -7.29 8.67 8.93
N ALA A 169 -6.38 7.84 9.49
CA ALA A 169 -5.01 8.23 9.78
C ALA A 169 -4.23 8.66 8.52
N THR A 170 -4.46 8.00 7.37
CA THR A 170 -3.90 8.42 6.08
C THR A 170 -4.46 9.78 5.63
N LYS A 171 -5.77 10.00 5.81
CA LYS A 171 -6.39 11.30 5.54
C LYS A 171 -5.83 12.40 6.43
N ASP A 172 -5.66 12.10 7.73
CA ASP A 172 -5.07 13.03 8.70
C ASP A 172 -3.64 13.39 8.34
N ALA A 173 -2.83 12.41 7.88
CA ALA A 173 -1.48 12.68 7.37
C ALA A 173 -1.49 13.67 6.19
N GLY A 174 -2.47 13.56 5.28
CA GLY A 174 -2.67 14.52 4.20
C GLY A 174 -3.00 15.92 4.70
N ILE A 175 -3.89 16.03 5.68
CA ILE A 175 -4.25 17.32 6.31
C ILE A 175 -3.01 17.94 7.00
N ILE A 176 -2.24 17.16 7.73
CA ILE A 176 -1.02 17.61 8.41
C ILE A 176 0.02 18.13 7.38
N SER A 177 0.08 17.54 6.18
CA SER A 177 0.95 17.99 5.09
C SER A 177 0.46 19.27 4.39
N GLY A 178 -0.69 19.80 4.77
CA GLY A 178 -1.31 20.97 4.16
C GLY A 178 -2.06 20.67 2.86
N LEU A 179 -2.45 19.41 2.64
CA LEU A 179 -3.28 18.99 1.52
C LEU A 179 -4.75 18.86 1.95
N ASN A 180 -5.66 19.35 1.14
CA ASN A 180 -7.06 18.97 1.23
C ASN A 180 -7.26 17.62 0.51
N VAL A 181 -7.41 16.55 1.26
CA VAL A 181 -7.62 15.20 0.73
C VAL A 181 -9.08 15.08 0.25
N LEU A 182 -9.28 15.20 -1.05
CA LEU A 182 -10.60 15.14 -1.68
C LEU A 182 -11.23 13.75 -1.54
N ARG A 183 -10.41 12.70 -1.68
CA ARG A 183 -10.86 11.32 -1.56
C ARG A 183 -9.69 10.40 -1.17
N ILE A 184 -10.01 9.37 -0.39
CA ILE A 184 -9.16 8.18 -0.22
C ILE A 184 -9.75 7.10 -1.14
N ILE A 185 -8.92 6.50 -2.00
CA ILE A 185 -9.34 5.41 -2.90
C ILE A 185 -8.45 4.17 -2.72
N ASN A 186 -8.97 3.01 -3.07
CA ASN A 186 -8.23 1.77 -2.99
C ASN A 186 -7.16 1.67 -4.10
N GLU A 187 -5.98 1.18 -3.78
CA GLU A 187 -4.85 1.01 -4.71
C GLU A 187 -5.24 0.17 -5.94
N PRO A 188 -5.81 -1.05 -5.79
CA PRO A 188 -6.19 -1.84 -6.95
C PRO A 188 -7.30 -1.19 -7.78
N THR A 189 -8.18 -0.41 -7.16
CA THR A 189 -9.22 0.34 -7.87
C THR A 189 -8.62 1.47 -8.71
N ALA A 190 -7.64 2.20 -8.17
CA ALA A 190 -6.89 3.19 -8.93
C ALA A 190 -6.15 2.56 -10.12
N ALA A 191 -5.49 1.42 -9.90
CA ALA A 191 -4.82 0.69 -10.98
C ALA A 191 -5.79 0.22 -12.08
N ALA A 192 -7.01 -0.19 -11.71
CA ALA A 192 -8.04 -0.56 -12.68
C ALA A 192 -8.49 0.61 -13.56
N ILE A 193 -8.60 1.83 -12.99
CA ILE A 193 -8.88 3.05 -13.76
C ILE A 193 -7.77 3.31 -14.78
N ALA A 194 -6.50 3.20 -14.35
CA ALA A 194 -5.35 3.36 -15.24
C ALA A 194 -5.38 2.36 -16.41
N TYR A 195 -5.68 1.10 -16.10
CA TYR A 195 -5.82 0.06 -17.10
C TYR A 195 -6.98 0.30 -18.08
N GLY A 196 -8.16 0.66 -17.58
CA GLY A 196 -9.37 0.83 -18.38
C GLY A 196 -9.28 2.04 -19.33
N LEU A 197 -8.56 3.08 -18.95
CA LEU A 197 -8.31 4.24 -19.83
C LEU A 197 -7.37 3.90 -20.98
N ASP A 198 -6.40 3.02 -20.75
CA ASP A 198 -5.47 2.56 -21.80
C ASP A 198 -6.15 1.63 -22.81
N LYS A 199 -7.16 0.89 -22.37
CA LYS A 199 -7.87 -0.09 -23.19
C LYS A 199 -9.36 0.23 -23.28
N LYS A 200 -9.75 0.99 -24.28
CA LYS A 200 -11.16 1.09 -24.70
C LYS A 200 -11.57 -0.26 -25.32
N ALA A 201 -12.17 -1.13 -24.51
CA ALA A 201 -12.67 -2.42 -24.95
C ALA A 201 -14.19 -2.34 -25.12
N ASP A 202 -14.71 -2.91 -26.21
CA ASP A 202 -16.15 -3.07 -26.39
C ASP A 202 -16.66 -4.20 -25.48
N GLY A 203 -17.69 -3.89 -24.65
CA GLY A 203 -18.44 -4.83 -23.83
C GLY A 203 -17.82 -5.13 -22.46
N GLU A 204 -18.59 -5.87 -21.69
CA GLU A 204 -18.26 -6.25 -20.29
C GLU A 204 -17.01 -7.12 -20.19
N ARG A 205 -16.07 -6.73 -19.32
CA ARG A 205 -14.83 -7.45 -19.09
C ARG A 205 -14.58 -7.64 -17.59
N ASN A 206 -14.24 -8.87 -17.20
CA ASN A 206 -13.81 -9.20 -15.86
C ASN A 206 -12.28 -9.11 -15.76
N ILE A 207 -11.78 -8.21 -14.95
CA ILE A 207 -10.37 -7.90 -14.79
C ILE A 207 -9.94 -8.21 -13.36
N LEU A 208 -8.86 -8.96 -13.20
CA LEU A 208 -8.25 -9.20 -11.90
C LEU A 208 -7.02 -8.30 -11.77
N ILE A 209 -7.03 -7.43 -10.78
CA ILE A 209 -5.87 -6.63 -10.38
C ILE A 209 -5.14 -7.40 -9.28
N PHE A 210 -3.87 -7.69 -9.53
CA PHE A 210 -2.97 -8.35 -8.60
C PHE A 210 -1.90 -7.34 -8.21
N ASP A 211 -2.05 -6.73 -7.05
CA ASP A 211 -1.17 -5.67 -6.55
C ASP A 211 -0.29 -6.21 -5.42
N LEU A 212 0.98 -6.48 -5.74
CA LEU A 212 1.98 -6.92 -4.78
C LEU A 212 3.07 -5.84 -4.65
N GLY A 213 2.92 -5.03 -3.63
CA GLY A 213 3.80 -3.90 -3.34
C GLY A 213 5.02 -4.27 -2.48
N GLY A 214 5.55 -3.26 -1.79
CA GLY A 214 6.67 -3.44 -0.85
C GLY A 214 6.25 -4.01 0.50
N GLY A 215 5.06 -3.69 0.98
CA GLY A 215 4.61 -4.09 2.32
C GLY A 215 3.18 -4.58 2.40
N THR A 216 2.40 -4.46 1.32
CA THR A 216 1.00 -4.87 1.24
C THR A 216 0.73 -5.66 -0.03
N PHE A 217 -0.27 -6.52 0.03
CA PHE A 217 -0.75 -7.33 -1.07
C PHE A 217 -2.27 -7.23 -1.17
N ASP A 218 -2.77 -6.79 -2.32
CA ASP A 218 -4.20 -6.72 -2.60
C ASP A 218 -4.55 -7.43 -3.91
N VAL A 219 -5.69 -8.09 -3.92
CA VAL A 219 -6.30 -8.67 -5.11
C VAL A 219 -7.72 -8.16 -5.21
N SER A 220 -8.07 -7.56 -6.34
CA SER A 220 -9.44 -7.13 -6.62
C SER A 220 -9.91 -7.65 -7.96
N LEU A 221 -11.13 -8.16 -7.99
CA LEU A 221 -11.82 -8.57 -9.20
C LEU A 221 -12.87 -7.52 -9.53
N LEU A 222 -12.75 -6.93 -10.70
CA LEU A 222 -13.64 -5.90 -11.20
C LEU A 222 -14.31 -6.33 -12.49
N THR A 223 -15.50 -5.81 -12.73
CA THR A 223 -16.12 -5.76 -14.04
C THR A 223 -15.99 -4.33 -14.58
N ILE A 224 -15.51 -4.21 -15.80
CA ILE A 224 -15.45 -2.93 -16.52
C ILE A 224 -16.43 -3.03 -17.69
N ASP A 225 -17.37 -2.09 -17.77
CA ASP A 225 -18.36 -2.01 -18.85
C ASP A 225 -18.67 -0.54 -19.13
N ASP A 226 -18.39 -0.08 -20.33
CA ASP A 226 -18.67 1.28 -20.84
C ASP A 226 -18.36 2.41 -19.85
N GLY A 227 -17.13 2.42 -19.30
CA GLY A 227 -16.69 3.42 -18.31
C GLY A 227 -17.12 3.17 -16.86
N ILE A 228 -17.92 2.14 -16.60
CA ILE A 228 -18.30 1.73 -15.26
C ILE A 228 -17.30 0.70 -14.74
N PHE A 229 -16.67 1.01 -13.62
CA PHE A 229 -15.73 0.16 -12.90
C PHE A 229 -16.41 -0.36 -11.64
N GLU A 230 -16.87 -1.60 -11.67
CA GLU A 230 -17.54 -2.21 -10.52
C GLU A 230 -16.65 -3.27 -9.87
N VAL A 231 -16.21 -3.02 -8.63
CA VAL A 231 -15.50 -4.00 -7.82
C VAL A 231 -16.49 -5.09 -7.40
N LYS A 232 -16.22 -6.35 -7.77
CA LYS A 232 -17.05 -7.51 -7.40
C LYS A 232 -16.60 -8.14 -6.08
N ALA A 233 -15.29 -8.21 -5.88
CA ALA A 233 -14.72 -8.73 -4.64
C ALA A 233 -13.29 -8.24 -4.48
N THR A 234 -12.85 -8.12 -3.22
CA THR A 234 -11.48 -7.81 -2.85
C THR A 234 -10.99 -8.73 -1.73
N ALA A 235 -9.72 -9.09 -1.77
CA ALA A 235 -9.01 -9.82 -0.72
C ALA A 235 -7.55 -9.37 -0.68
N GLY A 236 -6.84 -9.67 0.39
CA GLY A 236 -5.45 -9.28 0.48
C GLY A 236 -4.81 -9.60 1.83
N ASP A 237 -3.59 -9.11 1.97
CA ASP A 237 -2.81 -9.16 3.20
C ASP A 237 -2.12 -7.81 3.40
N THR A 238 -2.45 -7.12 4.48
CA THR A 238 -1.85 -5.82 4.81
C THR A 238 -0.42 -5.93 5.37
N HIS A 239 0.13 -7.16 5.39
CA HIS A 239 1.45 -7.44 5.94
C HIS A 239 2.23 -8.46 5.08
N LEU A 240 2.09 -8.38 3.76
CA LEU A 240 2.85 -9.18 2.81
C LEU A 240 3.38 -8.30 1.67
N GLY A 241 4.67 -8.35 1.40
CA GLY A 241 5.27 -7.60 0.29
C GLY A 241 6.76 -7.81 0.15
N GLY A 242 7.39 -6.95 -0.64
CA GLY A 242 8.82 -7.01 -0.97
C GLY A 242 9.75 -6.97 0.24
N GLU A 243 9.37 -6.25 1.30
CA GLU A 243 10.13 -6.17 2.56
C GLU A 243 10.21 -7.53 3.26
N ASP A 244 9.17 -8.36 3.16
CA ASP A 244 9.15 -9.69 3.77
C ASP A 244 10.08 -10.64 3.03
N PHE A 245 10.20 -10.49 1.71
CA PHE A 245 11.18 -11.22 0.91
C PHE A 245 12.62 -10.78 1.25
N ASP A 246 12.84 -9.48 1.49
CA ASP A 246 14.12 -8.96 1.96
C ASP A 246 14.46 -9.51 3.35
N ASN A 247 13.50 -9.62 4.26
CA ASN A 247 13.69 -10.22 5.58
C ASN A 247 14.19 -11.67 5.49
N ARG A 248 13.66 -12.47 4.54
CA ARG A 248 14.13 -13.85 4.29
C ARG A 248 15.58 -13.88 3.81
N LEU A 249 15.95 -12.97 2.89
CA LEU A 249 17.34 -12.85 2.42
C LEU A 249 18.29 -12.41 3.53
N VAL A 250 17.91 -11.40 4.30
CA VAL A 250 18.71 -10.91 5.44
C VAL A 250 18.94 -12.03 6.45
N ALA A 251 17.88 -12.76 6.82
CA ALA A 251 17.99 -13.89 7.75
C ALA A 251 18.94 -14.96 7.24
N PHE A 252 18.85 -15.32 5.96
CA PHE A 252 19.78 -16.25 5.31
C PHE A 252 21.22 -15.74 5.37
N CYS A 253 21.47 -14.50 5.01
CA CYS A 253 22.81 -13.91 5.01
C CYS A 253 23.41 -13.81 6.42
N VAL A 254 22.60 -13.49 7.42
CA VAL A 254 23.01 -13.48 8.84
C VAL A 254 23.45 -14.88 9.28
N GLN A 255 22.69 -15.91 8.93
CA GLN A 255 23.04 -17.30 9.26
C GLN A 255 24.34 -17.74 8.56
N GLU A 256 24.52 -17.38 7.28
CA GLU A 256 25.75 -17.62 6.53
C GLU A 256 26.96 -16.93 7.16
N PHE A 257 26.80 -15.66 7.57
CA PHE A 257 27.86 -14.91 8.24
C PHE A 257 28.26 -15.57 9.58
N LYS A 258 27.26 -15.92 10.41
CA LYS A 258 27.49 -16.64 11.68
C LYS A 258 28.21 -17.97 11.46
N ARG A 259 27.78 -18.73 10.46
CA ARG A 259 28.39 -20.03 10.13
C ARG A 259 29.85 -19.90 9.70
N LYS A 260 30.15 -18.92 8.82
CA LYS A 260 31.49 -18.72 8.25
C LYS A 260 32.46 -18.09 9.24
N HIS A 261 32.01 -17.09 9.99
CA HIS A 261 32.92 -16.24 10.78
C HIS A 261 32.75 -16.40 12.30
N ARG A 262 31.74 -17.17 12.76
CA ARG A 262 31.40 -17.37 14.19
C ARG A 262 31.13 -16.05 14.95
N LYS A 263 30.67 -15.02 14.24
CA LYS A 263 30.32 -13.69 14.75
C LYS A 263 28.86 -13.40 14.47
N ASP A 264 28.21 -12.64 15.34
CA ASP A 264 26.79 -12.30 15.24
C ASP A 264 26.58 -10.81 14.96
N PRO A 265 26.18 -10.41 13.73
CA PRO A 265 25.95 -9.02 13.39
C PRO A 265 24.59 -8.49 13.84
N THR A 266 23.69 -9.31 14.43
CA THR A 266 22.30 -8.95 14.72
C THR A 266 22.15 -7.84 15.78
N GLY A 267 23.13 -7.68 16.66
CA GLY A 267 23.16 -6.60 17.65
C GLY A 267 23.62 -5.24 17.10
N ASN A 268 24.02 -5.16 15.84
CA ASN A 268 24.52 -3.92 15.24
C ASN A 268 23.57 -3.38 14.17
N PRO A 269 22.81 -2.29 14.46
CA PRO A 269 21.82 -1.72 13.51
C PRO A 269 22.46 -1.29 12.18
N ARG A 270 23.69 -0.76 12.19
CA ARG A 270 24.40 -0.35 10.98
C ARG A 270 24.73 -1.54 10.08
N SER A 271 25.21 -2.62 10.67
CA SER A 271 25.51 -3.85 9.94
C SER A 271 24.26 -4.45 9.30
N LEU A 272 23.19 -4.58 10.08
CA LEU A 272 21.91 -5.09 9.57
C LEU A 272 21.34 -4.21 8.46
N ARG A 273 21.44 -2.88 8.60
CA ARG A 273 20.93 -1.97 7.57
C ARG A 273 21.72 -2.05 6.27
N ARG A 274 23.06 -2.13 6.34
CA ARG A 274 23.90 -2.33 5.16
C ARG A 274 23.60 -3.65 4.47
N LEU A 275 23.46 -4.72 5.25
CA LEU A 275 23.09 -6.03 4.73
C LEU A 275 21.72 -6.02 4.06
N ARG A 276 20.69 -5.39 4.67
CA ARG A 276 19.36 -5.23 4.08
C ARG A 276 19.42 -4.50 2.74
N THR A 277 20.17 -3.40 2.65
CA THR A 277 20.34 -2.65 1.41
C THR A 277 20.97 -3.51 0.30
N ALA A 278 21.96 -4.34 0.63
CA ALA A 278 22.58 -5.26 -0.32
C ALA A 278 21.59 -6.39 -0.73
N CYS A 279 20.80 -6.92 0.21
CA CYS A 279 19.76 -7.92 -0.06
C CYS A 279 18.65 -7.37 -0.96
N GLU A 280 18.11 -6.15 -0.71
CA GLU A 280 17.13 -5.50 -1.57
C GLU A 280 17.65 -5.37 -3.01
N ARG A 281 18.91 -4.92 -3.17
CA ARG A 281 19.55 -4.83 -4.48
C ARG A 281 19.65 -6.20 -5.16
N ALA A 282 20.08 -7.22 -4.41
CA ALA A 282 20.18 -8.59 -4.91
C ALA A 282 18.81 -9.14 -5.33
N LYS A 283 17.75 -8.94 -4.54
CA LYS A 283 16.36 -9.31 -4.88
C LYS A 283 15.96 -8.71 -6.23
N ARG A 284 16.20 -7.43 -6.45
CA ARG A 284 15.88 -6.76 -7.73
C ARG A 284 16.66 -7.36 -8.90
N THR A 285 17.96 -7.60 -8.71
CA THR A 285 18.83 -8.22 -9.73
C THR A 285 18.34 -9.63 -10.08
N LEU A 286 17.90 -10.43 -9.11
CA LEU A 286 17.39 -11.79 -9.34
C LEU A 286 16.08 -11.83 -10.13
N SER A 287 15.38 -10.71 -10.33
CA SER A 287 14.23 -10.64 -11.25
C SER A 287 14.65 -10.75 -12.71
N SER A 288 15.85 -10.33 -13.07
CA SER A 288 16.41 -10.42 -14.44
C SER A 288 17.56 -11.43 -14.59
N ALA A 289 18.42 -11.57 -13.57
CA ALA A 289 19.55 -12.50 -13.56
C ALA A 289 19.23 -13.81 -12.83
N THR A 290 19.91 -14.90 -13.19
CA THR A 290 19.77 -16.22 -12.54
C THR A 290 20.55 -16.34 -11.24
N GLN A 291 21.57 -15.49 -11.05
CA GLN A 291 22.36 -15.39 -9.83
C GLN A 291 22.92 -13.99 -9.65
N THR A 292 23.29 -13.65 -8.42
CA THR A 292 23.98 -12.40 -8.08
C THR A 292 24.85 -12.61 -6.84
N THR A 293 25.67 -11.62 -6.53
CA THR A 293 26.50 -11.61 -5.33
C THR A 293 25.99 -10.56 -4.35
N ILE A 294 25.92 -10.93 -3.07
CA ILE A 294 25.66 -10.02 -1.96
C ILE A 294 27.02 -9.74 -1.32
N GLU A 295 27.48 -8.51 -1.42
CA GLU A 295 28.79 -8.07 -0.94
C GLU A 295 28.61 -6.88 -0.01
N VAL A 296 29.23 -6.95 1.16
CA VAL A 296 29.27 -5.86 2.16
C VAL A 296 30.63 -5.85 2.83
N ASP A 297 31.46 -4.88 2.46
CA ASP A 297 32.78 -4.69 3.06
C ASP A 297 32.65 -4.37 4.54
N SER A 298 33.52 -4.91 5.38
CA SER A 298 33.53 -4.69 6.83
C SER A 298 32.13 -4.71 7.43
N LEU A 299 31.38 -5.78 7.17
CA LEU A 299 30.01 -5.91 7.62
C LEU A 299 29.91 -5.82 9.14
N PHE A 300 30.78 -6.57 9.85
CA PHE A 300 30.80 -6.59 11.30
C PHE A 300 32.21 -6.89 11.83
N GLU A 301 32.71 -6.08 12.77
CA GLU A 301 34.06 -6.19 13.39
C GLU A 301 35.21 -6.35 12.36
N GLY A 302 35.17 -5.57 11.29
CA GLY A 302 36.15 -5.55 10.24
C GLY A 302 36.10 -6.76 9.30
N VAL A 303 35.10 -7.62 9.41
CA VAL A 303 34.97 -8.81 8.56
C VAL A 303 34.05 -8.51 7.39
N ASP A 304 34.49 -8.78 6.18
CA ASP A 304 33.71 -8.64 4.95
C ASP A 304 32.69 -9.78 4.83
N PHE A 305 31.56 -9.49 4.19
CA PHE A 305 30.59 -10.50 3.80
C PHE A 305 30.49 -10.60 2.28
N LEU A 306 30.74 -11.79 1.80
CA LEU A 306 30.58 -12.14 0.39
C LEU A 306 29.82 -13.46 0.28
N SER A 307 28.69 -13.45 -0.42
CA SER A 307 27.87 -14.64 -0.67
C SER A 307 27.22 -14.56 -2.04
N SER A 308 27.37 -15.60 -2.83
CA SER A 308 26.62 -15.75 -4.09
C SER A 308 25.27 -16.36 -3.81
N ILE A 309 24.23 -15.82 -4.43
CA ILE A 309 22.85 -16.33 -4.31
C ILE A 309 22.23 -16.51 -5.70
N THR A 310 21.57 -17.65 -5.89
CA THR A 310 20.82 -17.93 -7.13
C THR A 310 19.35 -17.54 -6.98
N ARG A 311 18.69 -17.28 -8.11
CA ARG A 311 17.23 -17.09 -8.15
C ARG A 311 16.49 -18.27 -7.53
N ALA A 312 16.90 -19.51 -7.85
CA ALA A 312 16.30 -20.72 -7.29
C ALA A 312 16.38 -20.75 -5.75
N LYS A 313 17.52 -20.34 -5.17
CA LYS A 313 17.65 -20.26 -3.70
C LYS A 313 16.78 -19.17 -3.09
N PHE A 314 16.69 -18.02 -3.72
CA PHE A 314 15.75 -16.95 -3.31
C PHE A 314 14.30 -17.41 -3.36
N GLU A 315 13.90 -18.08 -4.44
CA GLU A 315 12.55 -18.62 -4.61
C GLU A 315 12.23 -19.73 -3.58
N GLU A 316 13.21 -20.55 -3.21
CA GLU A 316 13.09 -21.53 -2.12
C GLU A 316 12.85 -20.85 -0.77
N LEU A 317 13.66 -19.83 -0.43
CA LEU A 317 13.56 -19.08 0.83
C LEU A 317 12.21 -18.37 1.02
N CYS A 318 11.56 -17.99 -0.08
CA CYS A 318 10.29 -17.24 -0.09
C CYS A 318 9.11 -18.09 -0.58
N SER A 319 9.26 -19.42 -0.74
CA SER A 319 8.28 -20.26 -1.44
C SER A 319 6.91 -20.28 -0.78
N ASP A 320 6.85 -20.25 0.54
CA ASP A 320 5.62 -20.16 1.33
C ASP A 320 4.88 -18.85 1.09
N LEU A 321 5.62 -17.72 1.09
CA LEU A 321 5.08 -16.38 0.86
C LEU A 321 4.53 -16.27 -0.58
N PHE A 322 5.27 -16.76 -1.57
CA PHE A 322 4.82 -16.71 -2.97
C PHE A 322 3.57 -17.57 -3.21
N ARG A 323 3.50 -18.78 -2.62
CA ARG A 323 2.29 -19.62 -2.75
C ARG A 323 1.10 -19.01 -2.04
N GLY A 324 1.31 -18.42 -0.87
CA GLY A 324 0.27 -17.74 -0.10
C GLY A 324 -0.43 -16.61 -0.86
N THR A 325 0.20 -16.03 -1.91
CA THR A 325 -0.45 -15.02 -2.74
C THR A 325 -1.62 -15.57 -3.57
N LEU A 326 -1.71 -16.88 -3.79
CA LEU A 326 -2.79 -17.49 -4.55
C LEU A 326 -4.08 -17.64 -3.74
N ASP A 327 -4.02 -17.69 -2.41
CA ASP A 327 -5.19 -17.85 -1.55
C ASP A 327 -6.16 -16.65 -1.68
N PRO A 328 -5.71 -15.37 -1.61
CA PRO A 328 -6.56 -14.23 -1.91
C PRO A 328 -7.13 -14.24 -3.33
N VAL A 329 -6.37 -14.71 -4.34
CA VAL A 329 -6.87 -14.83 -5.72
C VAL A 329 -8.05 -15.81 -5.80
N ASP A 330 -7.92 -16.99 -5.18
CA ASP A 330 -9.00 -17.96 -5.15
C ASP A 330 -10.21 -17.45 -4.36
N ARG A 331 -9.97 -16.68 -3.27
CA ARG A 331 -11.01 -16.07 -2.45
C ARG A 331 -11.85 -15.08 -3.24
N VAL A 332 -11.24 -14.14 -3.97
CA VAL A 332 -11.99 -13.14 -4.75
C VAL A 332 -12.81 -13.78 -5.88
N LEU A 333 -12.29 -14.82 -6.52
CA LEU A 333 -13.03 -15.58 -7.54
C LEU A 333 -14.27 -16.26 -6.96
N ARG A 334 -14.13 -16.89 -5.80
CA ARG A 334 -15.26 -17.53 -5.09
C ARG A 334 -16.29 -16.51 -4.62
N ASP A 335 -15.85 -15.41 -4.00
CA ASP A 335 -16.73 -14.36 -3.48
C ASP A 335 -17.50 -13.68 -4.62
N ALA A 336 -16.86 -13.39 -5.73
CA ALA A 336 -17.50 -12.84 -6.93
C ALA A 336 -18.31 -13.87 -7.72
N LYS A 337 -18.19 -15.16 -7.43
CA LYS A 337 -18.80 -16.27 -8.20
C LYS A 337 -18.40 -16.27 -9.67
N ILE A 338 -17.17 -15.86 -9.97
CA ILE A 338 -16.61 -15.82 -11.33
C ILE A 338 -15.57 -16.92 -11.45
N SER A 339 -15.68 -17.73 -12.51
CA SER A 339 -14.70 -18.80 -12.76
C SER A 339 -13.38 -18.25 -13.28
N LYS A 340 -12.28 -18.98 -13.09
CA LYS A 340 -10.93 -18.60 -13.62
C LYS A 340 -10.95 -18.33 -15.12
N GLY A 341 -11.73 -19.11 -15.88
CA GLY A 341 -11.85 -18.96 -17.34
C GLY A 341 -12.60 -17.69 -17.76
N ALA A 342 -13.46 -17.17 -16.91
CA ALA A 342 -14.23 -15.95 -17.17
C ALA A 342 -13.46 -14.64 -16.83
N VAL A 343 -12.28 -14.74 -16.25
CA VAL A 343 -11.36 -13.60 -16.08
C VAL A 343 -10.72 -13.30 -17.43
N HIS A 344 -10.93 -12.11 -17.96
CA HIS A 344 -10.40 -11.69 -19.26
C HIS A 344 -8.93 -11.32 -19.16
N ASP A 345 -8.56 -10.47 -18.22
CA ASP A 345 -7.19 -10.03 -17.99
C ASP A 345 -6.77 -10.15 -16.53
N VAL A 346 -5.49 -10.47 -16.31
CA VAL A 346 -4.82 -10.43 -15.01
C VAL A 346 -3.76 -9.34 -15.09
N VAL A 347 -3.98 -8.24 -14.40
CA VAL A 347 -3.15 -7.03 -14.45
C VAL A 347 -2.21 -7.01 -13.26
N LEU A 348 -0.91 -6.89 -13.54
CA LEU A 348 0.14 -6.86 -12.52
C LEU A 348 0.43 -5.43 -12.07
N VAL A 349 0.35 -5.20 -10.77
CA VAL A 349 0.61 -3.93 -10.09
C VAL A 349 1.57 -4.15 -8.92
N GLY A 350 2.34 -3.10 -8.57
CA GLY A 350 3.35 -3.19 -7.52
C GLY A 350 4.67 -3.81 -7.98
N GLY A 351 5.78 -3.28 -7.49
CA GLY A 351 7.13 -3.65 -7.95
C GLY A 351 7.50 -5.11 -7.71
N SER A 352 6.92 -5.76 -6.70
CA SER A 352 7.18 -7.17 -6.37
C SER A 352 6.56 -8.15 -7.37
N THR A 353 5.62 -7.70 -8.21
CA THR A 353 5.08 -8.53 -9.32
C THR A 353 6.10 -8.79 -10.42
N ARG A 354 7.24 -8.08 -10.43
CA ARG A 354 8.35 -8.37 -11.34
C ARG A 354 9.10 -9.67 -11.03
N ILE A 355 8.87 -10.27 -9.85
CA ILE A 355 9.50 -11.53 -9.45
C ILE A 355 8.99 -12.67 -10.35
N PRO A 356 9.89 -13.38 -11.09
CA PRO A 356 9.46 -14.39 -12.07
C PRO A 356 8.62 -15.52 -11.47
N LYS A 357 8.90 -15.91 -10.23
CA LYS A 357 8.14 -16.97 -9.56
C LYS A 357 6.69 -16.58 -9.29
N VAL A 358 6.42 -15.34 -8.91
CA VAL A 358 5.05 -14.81 -8.73
C VAL A 358 4.29 -14.88 -10.05
N GLN A 359 4.93 -14.44 -11.14
CA GLN A 359 4.33 -14.47 -12.47
C GLN A 359 4.05 -15.91 -12.95
N SER A 360 4.99 -16.84 -12.74
CA SER A 360 4.80 -18.22 -13.15
C SER A 360 3.65 -18.90 -12.38
N LEU A 361 3.53 -18.64 -11.07
CA LEU A 361 2.44 -19.17 -10.25
C LEU A 361 1.08 -18.66 -10.71
N LEU A 362 0.97 -17.36 -11.02
CA LEU A 362 -0.26 -16.79 -11.56
C LEU A 362 -0.61 -17.34 -12.95
N THR A 363 0.36 -17.44 -13.86
CA THR A 363 0.17 -18.03 -15.19
C THR A 363 -0.32 -19.47 -15.08
N GLU A 364 0.30 -20.27 -14.21
CA GLU A 364 -0.12 -21.65 -13.94
C GLU A 364 -1.54 -21.70 -13.34
N PHE A 365 -1.84 -20.85 -12.36
CA PHE A 365 -3.15 -20.77 -11.70
C PHE A 365 -4.27 -20.47 -12.71
N PHE A 366 -4.03 -19.60 -13.69
CA PHE A 366 -4.97 -19.25 -14.75
C PHE A 366 -4.84 -20.10 -16.03
N GLY A 367 -4.22 -21.29 -15.94
CA GLY A 367 -4.17 -22.26 -17.03
C GLY A 367 -3.36 -21.82 -18.25
N GLY A 368 -2.28 -21.07 -18.04
CA GLY A 368 -1.41 -20.59 -19.10
C GLY A 368 -1.79 -19.22 -19.67
N LYS A 369 -2.75 -18.50 -19.04
CA LYS A 369 -3.15 -17.16 -19.47
C LYS A 369 -1.99 -16.19 -19.41
N GLU A 370 -1.79 -15.38 -20.44
CA GLU A 370 -0.83 -14.29 -20.45
C GLU A 370 -1.22 -13.20 -19.45
N LEU A 371 -0.25 -12.76 -18.66
CA LEU A 371 -0.44 -11.69 -17.67
C LEU A 371 -0.27 -10.32 -18.33
N ASN A 372 -1.18 -9.39 -18.01
CA ASN A 372 -1.13 -8.06 -18.58
C ASN A 372 -0.06 -7.21 -17.89
N ARG A 373 0.82 -6.61 -18.70
CA ARG A 373 1.95 -5.75 -18.30
C ARG A 373 1.95 -4.42 -19.06
N SER A 374 0.80 -4.01 -19.62
CA SER A 374 0.72 -2.80 -20.45
C SER A 374 0.95 -1.52 -19.65
N ILE A 375 0.59 -1.53 -18.38
CA ILE A 375 0.82 -0.41 -17.45
C ILE A 375 2.10 -0.60 -16.65
N ASN A 376 2.78 0.50 -16.30
CA ASN A 376 3.92 0.44 -15.40
C ASN A 376 3.44 0.08 -13.98
N PRO A 377 3.84 -1.07 -13.42
CA PRO A 377 3.34 -1.54 -12.13
C PRO A 377 3.70 -0.63 -10.93
N ASP A 378 4.73 0.21 -11.06
CA ASP A 378 5.11 1.16 -10.01
C ASP A 378 4.35 2.50 -10.09
N GLU A 379 3.65 2.77 -11.20
CA GLU A 379 3.03 4.07 -11.49
C GLU A 379 1.51 3.97 -11.64
N ALA A 380 0.98 2.78 -11.87
CA ALA A 380 -0.43 2.54 -12.19
C ALA A 380 -1.38 3.11 -11.13
N VAL A 381 -1.03 2.98 -9.87
CA VAL A 381 -1.83 3.46 -8.73
C VAL A 381 -1.90 4.98 -8.70
N ALA A 382 -0.76 5.67 -8.81
CA ALA A 382 -0.70 7.12 -8.87
C ALA A 382 -1.41 7.67 -10.13
N TYR A 383 -1.29 6.94 -11.25
CA TYR A 383 -1.98 7.27 -12.49
C TYR A 383 -3.50 7.31 -12.28
N GLY A 384 -4.10 6.24 -11.76
CA GLY A 384 -5.54 6.18 -11.50
C GLY A 384 -6.00 7.19 -10.44
N ALA A 385 -5.18 7.45 -9.41
CA ALA A 385 -5.44 8.49 -8.43
C ALA A 385 -5.48 9.89 -9.07
N ALA A 386 -4.58 10.18 -10.04
CA ALA A 386 -4.57 11.45 -10.77
C ALA A 386 -5.81 11.62 -11.67
N VAL A 387 -6.28 10.54 -12.30
CA VAL A 387 -7.55 10.54 -13.03
C VAL A 387 -8.72 10.87 -12.10
N GLN A 388 -8.76 10.22 -10.93
CA GLN A 388 -9.82 10.48 -9.96
C GLN A 388 -9.77 11.92 -9.41
N ALA A 389 -8.56 12.48 -9.26
CA ALA A 389 -8.39 13.89 -8.90
C ALA A 389 -8.96 14.82 -9.98
N ALA A 390 -8.72 14.49 -11.26
CA ALA A 390 -9.26 15.25 -12.40
C ALA A 390 -10.81 15.19 -12.44
N ILE A 391 -11.40 14.03 -12.18
CA ILE A 391 -12.86 13.87 -12.10
C ILE A 391 -13.45 14.77 -11.01
N LEU A 392 -12.86 14.74 -9.81
CA LEU A 392 -13.35 15.49 -8.66
C LEU A 392 -13.20 17.02 -8.78
N THR A 393 -12.29 17.49 -9.64
CA THR A 393 -12.06 18.90 -9.91
C THR A 393 -12.63 19.37 -11.23
N ASP A 394 -13.32 18.49 -11.98
CA ASP A 394 -13.85 18.76 -13.33
C ASP A 394 -12.75 19.18 -14.34
N ALA A 395 -11.51 18.76 -14.08
CA ALA A 395 -10.36 19.07 -14.93
C ALA A 395 -10.18 18.05 -16.07
N GLY A 396 -10.85 16.91 -16.00
CA GLY A 396 -10.67 15.80 -16.94
C GLY A 396 -11.43 15.94 -18.26
N GLY A 397 -12.38 16.90 -18.36
CA GLY A 397 -13.18 17.11 -19.56
C GLY A 397 -13.93 15.85 -20.03
N ALA A 398 -14.18 15.74 -21.31
CA ALA A 398 -14.93 14.63 -21.91
C ALA A 398 -14.27 13.24 -21.70
N ALA A 399 -12.95 13.19 -21.53
CA ALA A 399 -12.22 11.94 -21.38
C ALA A 399 -12.50 11.20 -20.08
N THR A 400 -13.00 11.90 -19.06
CA THR A 400 -13.22 11.34 -17.71
C THR A 400 -14.66 11.43 -17.23
N GLN A 401 -15.57 12.08 -17.99
CA GLN A 401 -16.97 12.32 -17.56
C GLN A 401 -17.78 11.04 -17.40
N ASP A 402 -17.48 10.01 -18.16
CA ASP A 402 -18.23 8.75 -18.17
C ASP A 402 -17.68 7.72 -17.18
N ILE A 403 -16.62 8.06 -16.43
CA ILE A 403 -16.01 7.14 -15.46
C ILE A 403 -16.83 7.12 -14.19
N LEU A 404 -17.45 5.97 -13.90
CA LEU A 404 -18.13 5.67 -12.66
C LEU A 404 -17.43 4.56 -11.91
N LEU A 405 -17.07 4.82 -10.65
CA LEU A 405 -16.43 3.87 -9.77
C LEU A 405 -17.41 3.38 -8.69
N LEU A 406 -17.62 2.07 -8.65
CA LEU A 406 -18.40 1.39 -7.62
C LEU A 406 -17.46 0.46 -6.85
N ASP A 407 -17.18 0.79 -5.60
CA ASP A 407 -16.25 0.05 -4.74
C ASP A 407 -16.98 -0.78 -3.68
N VAL A 408 -16.26 -1.60 -2.91
CA VAL A 408 -16.82 -2.49 -1.90
C VAL A 408 -16.01 -2.43 -0.59
N PRO A 409 -16.63 -2.65 0.59
CA PRO A 409 -15.90 -2.85 1.83
C PRO A 409 -15.26 -4.26 1.85
N PRO A 410 -14.01 -4.40 2.31
CA PRO A 410 -13.31 -5.69 2.37
C PRO A 410 -13.80 -6.58 3.52
N LEU A 411 -14.47 -6.01 4.51
CA LEU A 411 -14.94 -6.68 5.72
C LEU A 411 -16.44 -6.43 5.93
N SER A 412 -17.14 -7.40 6.52
CA SER A 412 -18.54 -7.21 6.94
C SER A 412 -18.65 -6.20 8.08
N LEU A 413 -19.77 -5.50 8.14
CA LEU A 413 -20.15 -4.69 9.30
C LEU A 413 -21.18 -5.46 10.10
N ASP A 414 -20.84 -5.73 11.35
CA ASP A 414 -21.63 -6.54 12.26
C ASP A 414 -22.06 -5.70 13.46
N ILE A 415 -23.15 -6.08 14.10
CA ILE A 415 -23.61 -5.53 15.38
C ILE A 415 -23.61 -6.65 16.41
N GLU A 416 -23.11 -6.32 17.59
CA GLU A 416 -23.19 -7.21 18.74
C GLU A 416 -24.61 -7.23 19.29
N THR A 417 -25.21 -8.40 19.38
CA THR A 417 -26.56 -8.63 19.92
C THR A 417 -26.47 -9.40 21.24
N ALA A 418 -27.59 -9.64 21.90
CA ALA A 418 -27.63 -10.32 23.18
C ALA A 418 -26.94 -11.70 23.13
N GLY A 419 -26.14 -12.00 24.14
CA GLY A 419 -25.35 -13.25 24.24
C GLY A 419 -24.06 -13.25 23.44
N ASP A 420 -23.47 -12.06 23.20
CA ASP A 420 -22.20 -11.86 22.43
C ASP A 420 -22.28 -12.41 21.00
N VAL A 421 -23.47 -12.44 20.40
CA VAL A 421 -23.68 -12.90 19.03
C VAL A 421 -23.48 -11.76 18.07
N MET A 422 -22.57 -11.93 17.11
CA MET A 422 -22.30 -10.99 16.04
C MET A 422 -23.32 -11.21 14.90
N THR A 423 -24.14 -10.20 14.66
CA THR A 423 -25.16 -10.22 13.60
C THR A 423 -24.72 -9.32 12.46
N LYS A 424 -24.51 -9.91 11.27
CA LYS A 424 -24.11 -9.16 10.07
C LYS A 424 -25.21 -8.20 9.63
N LEU A 425 -24.82 -6.95 9.41
CA LEU A 425 -25.68 -5.90 8.84
C LEU A 425 -25.37 -5.67 7.37
N ILE A 426 -24.10 -5.55 7.04
CA ILE A 426 -23.61 -5.36 5.68
C ILE A 426 -22.53 -6.40 5.42
N ASP A 427 -22.76 -7.25 4.45
CA ASP A 427 -21.78 -8.25 4.05
C ASP A 427 -20.59 -7.58 3.36
N ARG A 428 -19.38 -8.17 3.53
CA ARG A 428 -18.22 -7.79 2.72
C ARG A 428 -18.57 -7.90 1.23
N ASN A 429 -17.89 -7.13 0.42
CA ASN A 429 -18.13 -7.05 -1.02
C ASN A 429 -19.52 -6.56 -1.44
N THR A 430 -20.26 -5.89 -0.54
CA THR A 430 -21.47 -5.16 -0.90
C THR A 430 -21.10 -3.84 -1.57
N THR A 431 -21.64 -3.56 -2.76
CA THR A 431 -21.37 -2.30 -3.47
C THR A 431 -21.73 -1.08 -2.62
N ILE A 432 -20.82 -0.11 -2.53
CA ILE A 432 -20.98 1.15 -1.79
C ILE A 432 -21.18 2.33 -2.76
N PRO A 433 -22.00 3.35 -2.37
CA PRO A 433 -22.65 3.53 -1.06
C PRO A 433 -23.85 2.62 -0.85
N CYS A 434 -23.99 2.05 0.36
CA CYS A 434 -25.15 1.27 0.75
C CYS A 434 -25.67 1.68 2.14
N ASN A 435 -26.96 1.43 2.38
CA ASN A 435 -27.60 1.68 3.67
C ASN A 435 -28.45 0.46 4.04
N LYS A 436 -28.30 -0.02 5.27
CA LYS A 436 -29.10 -1.12 5.86
C LYS A 436 -29.67 -0.67 7.19
N SER A 437 -30.94 -0.91 7.39
CA SER A 437 -31.70 -0.51 8.60
C SER A 437 -32.41 -1.75 9.17
N PRO A 438 -31.68 -2.58 9.98
CA PRO A 438 -32.35 -3.71 10.64
C PRO A 438 -33.23 -3.23 11.76
N THR A 439 -34.35 -3.95 12.02
CA THR A 439 -35.14 -3.77 13.22
C THR A 439 -34.56 -4.64 14.33
N LEU A 440 -34.27 -4.03 15.46
CA LEU A 440 -33.80 -4.71 16.67
C LEU A 440 -34.86 -4.55 17.74
N SER A 441 -35.03 -5.55 18.61
CA SER A 441 -35.89 -5.49 19.79
C SER A 441 -35.07 -5.76 21.06
N THR A 442 -35.63 -5.43 22.21
CA THR A 442 -35.07 -5.79 23.51
C THR A 442 -35.13 -7.32 23.69
N TYR A 443 -34.16 -7.92 24.33
CA TYR A 443 -34.11 -9.35 24.62
C TYR A 443 -34.77 -9.73 25.95
N ALA A 444 -35.09 -8.75 26.78
CA ALA A 444 -35.77 -8.92 28.07
C ALA A 444 -36.79 -7.80 28.29
N ASP A 445 -37.85 -8.15 29.04
CA ASP A 445 -38.85 -7.16 29.48
C ASP A 445 -38.23 -6.11 30.39
N ASN A 446 -38.66 -4.86 30.22
CA ASN A 446 -38.18 -3.69 30.96
C ASN A 446 -36.64 -3.45 30.84
N GLN A 447 -36.02 -3.85 29.76
CA GLN A 447 -34.63 -3.55 29.49
C GLN A 447 -34.43 -2.02 29.42
N PRO A 448 -33.64 -1.40 30.31
CA PRO A 448 -33.59 0.08 30.44
C PRO A 448 -32.82 0.77 29.34
N GLY A 449 -32.05 0.01 28.53
CA GLY A 449 -31.27 0.50 27.39
C GLY A 449 -30.59 -0.61 26.65
N GLY A 450 -30.21 -0.36 25.40
CA GLY A 450 -29.37 -1.22 24.58
C GLY A 450 -28.08 -0.48 24.20
N SER A 451 -26.93 -1.06 24.51
CA SER A 451 -25.65 -0.59 23.96
C SER A 451 -25.42 -1.31 22.65
N SER A 452 -25.46 -0.59 21.53
CA SER A 452 -25.14 -1.16 20.22
C SER A 452 -23.69 -0.88 19.89
N ARG A 453 -22.88 -1.92 19.75
CA ARG A 453 -21.51 -1.81 19.25
C ARG A 453 -21.46 -2.33 17.82
N CYS A 454 -21.03 -1.46 16.90
CA CYS A 454 -20.72 -1.87 15.54
C CYS A 454 -19.29 -2.37 15.48
N TRP A 455 -19.11 -3.53 14.88
CA TRP A 455 -17.82 -4.16 14.68
C TRP A 455 -17.57 -4.38 13.19
N ARG A 456 -16.32 -4.28 12.77
CA ARG A 456 -15.89 -4.92 11.53
C ARG A 456 -15.43 -6.32 11.87
N ALA A 457 -16.09 -7.32 11.33
CA ALA A 457 -15.66 -8.69 11.50
C ALA A 457 -14.29 -8.85 10.83
N SER A 458 -13.32 -9.34 11.60
CA SER A 458 -12.12 -9.91 11.01
C SER A 458 -12.55 -11.05 10.09
N ALA A 459 -11.98 -11.14 8.89
CA ALA A 459 -12.24 -12.28 8.02
C ALA A 459 -11.94 -13.59 8.79
N PRO A 460 -12.79 -14.61 8.66
CA PRO A 460 -12.50 -15.92 9.22
C PRO A 460 -11.25 -16.51 8.59
#